data_13200db3f1fefbed8d8e96656b848ee4
#
_entry.id   13200db3f1fefbed8d8e96656b848ee4
#
_cell.length_a   1.000
_cell.length_b   1.000
_cell.length_c   1.000
_cell.angle_alpha   90.00
_cell.angle_beta   90.00
_cell.angle_gamma   90.00
#
_symmetry.space_group_name_H-M   'P 1'
#
loop_
_entity.id
_entity.type
_entity.pdbx_description
1 polymer ?
#
loop_
_entity_poly.entity_id
_entity_poly.type
_entity_poly.pdbx_seq_one_letter_code
_entity_poly.pdbx_strand_id
1 'polypeptide(L)'
;MGVQRSVVAVPARLESSRLPNKVLADIGGMPMLQRVLERCSQAHGPTAVVLCTDSDRLKEMAEDWGFPVLMTSASCSSGSERIASVADHLVAMAWDEQADGWDQQQQQQRLAMTAVINVQGDQPFLDSDVVTQMATEFGRLNPVPAVITPVYRLRAEQIHNPNVVKTLLAQDGRALYFSRSAIPHVRDVDPLDWHRHATYWGHVGMYGFRGDVLAGWADLPPSPLEDVERLEQLRLIEAGHTIATFTVE
;
A
#
# COMPACT_ATOMS: atom_id res chain seq x y z
N MET A 1 -18.54 7.88 10.25
CA MET A 1 -18.98 6.70 9.47
C MET A 1 -17.73 5.85 9.24
N GLY A 2 -17.85 4.52 9.27
CA GLY A 2 -16.72 3.60 9.01
C GLY A 2 -16.51 3.33 7.52
N VAL A 3 -15.38 2.70 7.15
CA VAL A 3 -15.17 2.15 5.81
C VAL A 3 -16.18 1.04 5.54
N GLN A 4 -16.82 1.07 4.39
CA GLN A 4 -17.89 0.13 4.00
C GLN A 4 -17.51 -0.73 2.79
N ARG A 5 -16.60 -0.24 1.97
CA ARG A 5 -16.15 -0.90 0.75
C ARG A 5 -14.63 -0.86 0.64
N SER A 6 -14.06 -1.82 -0.04
CA SER A 6 -12.63 -1.82 -0.36
C SER A 6 -12.38 -2.29 -1.79
N VAL A 7 -11.31 -1.78 -2.38
CA VAL A 7 -10.82 -2.15 -3.71
C VAL A 7 -9.30 -2.33 -3.63
N VAL A 8 -8.78 -3.32 -4.35
CA VAL A 8 -7.32 -3.49 -4.51
C VAL A 8 -6.89 -2.76 -5.77
N ALA A 9 -5.89 -1.90 -5.62
CA ALA A 9 -5.22 -1.23 -6.73
C ALA A 9 -3.78 -1.75 -6.85
N VAL A 10 -3.42 -2.23 -8.03
CA VAL A 10 -2.10 -2.76 -8.33
C VAL A 10 -1.41 -1.81 -9.31
N PRO A 11 -0.54 -0.88 -8.83
CA PRO A 11 0.24 -0.05 -9.73
C PRO A 11 1.34 -0.87 -10.40
N ALA A 12 1.46 -0.76 -11.72
CA ALA A 12 2.55 -1.37 -12.48
C ALA A 12 2.96 -0.53 -13.69
N ARG A 13 4.24 -0.60 -14.06
CA ARG A 13 4.80 -0.02 -15.28
C ARG A 13 5.79 -0.99 -15.91
N LEU A 14 5.95 -0.92 -17.23
CA LEU A 14 6.95 -1.74 -17.93
C LEU A 14 8.37 -1.25 -17.66
N GLU A 15 8.55 0.06 -17.62
CA GLU A 15 9.86 0.66 -17.37
C GLU A 15 10.28 0.46 -15.91
N SER A 16 11.40 -0.20 -15.72
CA SER A 16 12.06 -0.35 -14.44
C SER A 16 13.54 -0.03 -14.60
N SER A 17 14.06 0.88 -13.79
CA SER A 17 15.46 1.32 -13.87
C SER A 17 16.48 0.20 -13.61
N ARG A 18 16.09 -0.83 -12.84
CA ARG A 18 16.98 -1.95 -12.44
C ARG A 18 16.84 -3.18 -13.33
N LEU A 19 15.63 -3.49 -13.76
CA LEU A 19 15.32 -4.67 -14.57
C LEU A 19 14.17 -4.33 -15.54
N PRO A 20 14.45 -4.10 -16.84
CA PRO A 20 13.42 -3.85 -17.83
C PRO A 20 12.36 -4.95 -17.83
N ASN A 21 11.10 -4.59 -17.96
CA ASN A 21 9.96 -5.50 -17.97
C ASN A 21 9.86 -6.42 -16.72
N LYS A 22 10.38 -5.98 -15.56
CA LYS A 22 10.38 -6.76 -14.31
C LYS A 22 9.03 -7.42 -14.02
N VAL A 23 7.93 -6.68 -14.20
CA VAL A 23 6.56 -7.14 -13.91
C VAL A 23 6.08 -8.27 -14.84
N LEU A 24 6.75 -8.46 -15.98
CA LEU A 24 6.52 -9.56 -16.92
C LEU A 24 7.50 -10.72 -16.78
N ALA A 25 8.43 -10.67 -15.80
CA ALA A 25 9.33 -11.78 -15.54
C ALA A 25 8.53 -13.05 -15.25
N ASP A 26 8.94 -14.16 -15.88
CA ASP A 26 8.32 -15.46 -15.65
C ASP A 26 8.64 -15.99 -14.25
N ILE A 27 7.61 -16.35 -13.52
CA ILE A 27 7.72 -17.00 -12.22
C ILE A 27 6.92 -18.31 -12.27
N GLY A 28 7.61 -19.39 -12.62
CA GLY A 28 7.00 -20.72 -12.71
C GLY A 28 5.91 -20.82 -13.77
N GLY A 29 6.16 -20.32 -14.98
CA GLY A 29 5.25 -20.40 -16.13
C GLY A 29 4.21 -19.30 -16.21
N MET A 30 4.28 -18.26 -15.36
CA MET A 30 3.29 -17.17 -15.31
C MET A 30 4.01 -15.82 -15.09
N PRO A 31 3.59 -14.73 -15.77
CA PRO A 31 4.11 -13.39 -15.52
C PRO A 31 3.94 -12.97 -14.05
N MET A 32 4.96 -12.29 -13.49
CA MET A 32 4.94 -11.79 -12.12
C MET A 32 3.67 -11.00 -11.81
N LEU A 33 3.27 -10.07 -12.68
CA LEU A 33 2.09 -9.23 -12.49
C LEU A 33 0.80 -10.06 -12.44
N GLN A 34 0.67 -11.07 -13.32
CA GLN A 34 -0.50 -11.94 -13.30
C GLN A 34 -0.62 -12.68 -11.96
N ARG A 35 0.51 -13.18 -11.41
CA ARG A 35 0.50 -13.80 -10.07
C ARG A 35 0.03 -12.84 -8.99
N VAL A 36 0.47 -11.59 -9.03
CA VAL A 36 0.02 -10.58 -8.06
C VAL A 36 -1.48 -10.36 -8.16
N LEU A 37 -2.00 -10.15 -9.37
CA LEU A 37 -3.43 -9.92 -9.60
C LEU A 37 -4.27 -11.13 -9.15
N GLU A 38 -3.86 -12.35 -9.52
CA GLU A 38 -4.55 -13.59 -9.10
C GLU A 38 -4.47 -13.81 -7.57
N ARG A 39 -3.33 -13.49 -6.93
CA ARG A 39 -3.24 -13.55 -5.47
C ARG A 39 -4.17 -12.55 -4.80
N CYS A 40 -4.22 -11.32 -5.30
CA CYS A 40 -5.15 -10.31 -4.79
C CYS A 40 -6.62 -10.72 -4.95
N SER A 41 -6.98 -11.38 -6.07
CA SER A 41 -8.36 -11.82 -6.33
C SER A 41 -8.83 -12.94 -5.40
N GLN A 42 -7.92 -13.64 -4.71
CA GLN A 42 -8.25 -14.65 -3.70
C GLN A 42 -8.62 -14.02 -2.35
N ALA A 43 -8.34 -12.72 -2.15
CA ALA A 43 -8.67 -12.04 -0.90
C ALA A 43 -10.18 -11.83 -0.73
N HIS A 44 -10.65 -11.95 0.51
CA HIS A 44 -12.04 -11.67 0.86
C HIS A 44 -12.20 -10.21 1.31
N GLY A 45 -13.29 -9.58 0.89
CA GLY A 45 -13.65 -8.21 1.28
C GLY A 45 -13.51 -7.18 0.18
N PRO A 46 -12.38 -7.08 -0.56
CA PRO A 46 -12.31 -6.19 -1.71
C PRO A 46 -13.34 -6.55 -2.79
N THR A 47 -13.98 -5.53 -3.35
CA THR A 47 -15.01 -5.70 -4.39
C THR A 47 -14.41 -5.90 -5.78
N ALA A 48 -13.19 -5.41 -6.01
CA ALA A 48 -12.46 -5.56 -7.26
C ALA A 48 -10.95 -5.53 -7.03
N VAL A 49 -10.21 -6.09 -8.00
CA VAL A 49 -8.76 -5.96 -8.15
C VAL A 49 -8.49 -5.27 -9.47
N VAL A 50 -7.85 -4.10 -9.44
CA VAL A 50 -7.69 -3.19 -10.58
C VAL A 50 -6.21 -2.95 -10.87
N LEU A 51 -5.79 -3.17 -12.10
CA LEU A 51 -4.47 -2.76 -12.54
C LEU A 51 -4.48 -1.25 -12.85
N CYS A 52 -3.50 -0.49 -12.32
CA CYS A 52 -3.28 0.91 -12.64
C CYS A 52 -1.95 1.04 -13.40
N THR A 53 -1.98 1.39 -14.70
CA THR A 53 -0.79 1.36 -15.55
C THR A 53 -0.82 2.46 -16.62
N ASP A 54 0.37 2.81 -17.12
CA ASP A 54 0.58 3.70 -18.29
C ASP A 54 0.89 2.92 -19.58
N SER A 55 0.84 1.59 -19.52
CA SER A 55 1.24 0.72 -20.64
C SER A 55 0.04 0.04 -21.29
N ASP A 56 -0.20 0.34 -22.58
CA ASP A 56 -1.24 -0.37 -23.36
C ASP A 56 -0.99 -1.88 -23.40
N ARG A 57 0.28 -2.30 -23.45
CA ARG A 57 0.63 -3.73 -23.43
C ARG A 57 0.20 -4.40 -22.12
N LEU A 58 0.44 -3.76 -20.97
CA LEU A 58 0.00 -4.32 -19.67
C LEU A 58 -1.52 -4.30 -19.55
N LYS A 59 -2.18 -3.29 -20.15
CA LYS A 59 -3.63 -3.21 -20.21
C LYS A 59 -4.20 -4.41 -20.97
N GLU A 60 -3.78 -4.62 -22.22
CA GLU A 60 -4.25 -5.74 -23.03
C GLU A 60 -4.06 -7.09 -22.32
N MET A 61 -2.87 -7.31 -21.75
CA MET A 61 -2.58 -8.55 -21.02
C MET A 61 -3.48 -8.72 -19.79
N ALA A 62 -3.70 -7.68 -18.99
CA ALA A 62 -4.53 -7.77 -17.78
C ALA A 62 -6.01 -7.98 -18.12
N GLU A 63 -6.52 -7.35 -19.17
CA GLU A 63 -7.87 -7.56 -19.70
C GLU A 63 -8.05 -9.01 -20.19
N ASP A 64 -7.04 -9.57 -20.87
CA ASP A 64 -7.03 -11.00 -21.28
C ASP A 64 -7.02 -11.94 -20.06
N TRP A 65 -6.42 -11.56 -18.95
CA TRP A 65 -6.47 -12.31 -17.69
C TRP A 65 -7.77 -12.08 -16.90
N GLY A 66 -8.68 -11.22 -17.39
CA GLY A 66 -9.97 -10.92 -16.76
C GLY A 66 -9.93 -9.86 -15.67
N PHE A 67 -8.88 -9.02 -15.63
CA PHE A 67 -8.76 -7.93 -14.65
C PHE A 67 -9.07 -6.57 -15.26
N PRO A 68 -9.89 -5.73 -14.59
CA PRO A 68 -10.12 -4.37 -15.01
C PRO A 68 -8.86 -3.51 -14.91
N VAL A 69 -8.74 -2.53 -15.81
CA VAL A 69 -7.58 -1.65 -15.92
C VAL A 69 -8.00 -0.19 -15.90
N LEU A 70 -7.29 0.62 -15.14
CA LEU A 70 -7.34 2.07 -15.21
C LEU A 70 -6.01 2.59 -15.78
N MET A 71 -6.13 3.32 -16.90
CA MET A 71 -4.97 3.97 -17.52
C MET A 71 -4.58 5.22 -16.73
N THR A 72 -3.28 5.38 -16.54
CA THR A 72 -2.69 6.47 -15.76
C THR A 72 -1.60 7.19 -16.54
N SER A 73 -1.17 8.36 -16.07
CA SER A 73 -0.08 9.09 -16.74
C SER A 73 1.27 8.38 -16.57
N ALA A 74 2.10 8.42 -17.61
CA ALA A 74 3.50 8.01 -17.55
C ALA A 74 4.35 8.94 -16.65
N SER A 75 3.86 10.13 -16.33
CA SER A 75 4.55 11.10 -15.46
C SER A 75 4.49 10.74 -13.97
N CYS A 76 3.67 9.76 -13.57
CA CYS A 76 3.58 9.32 -12.17
C CYS A 76 4.94 8.80 -11.69
N SER A 77 5.47 9.43 -10.64
CA SER A 77 6.80 9.13 -10.09
C SER A 77 6.83 7.89 -9.20
N SER A 78 5.68 7.54 -8.60
CA SER A 78 5.54 6.43 -7.65
C SER A 78 4.26 5.61 -7.87
N GLY A 79 4.20 4.44 -7.22
CA GLY A 79 3.00 3.61 -7.21
C GLY A 79 1.82 4.30 -6.52
N SER A 80 2.07 4.97 -5.41
CA SER A 80 1.03 5.71 -4.67
C SER A 80 0.49 6.90 -5.47
N GLU A 81 1.35 7.67 -6.14
CA GLU A 81 0.92 8.74 -7.03
C GLU A 81 0.07 8.21 -8.20
N ARG A 82 0.47 7.06 -8.77
CA ARG A 82 -0.27 6.41 -9.86
C ARG A 82 -1.69 6.05 -9.46
N ILE A 83 -1.89 5.38 -8.32
CA ILE A 83 -3.24 5.03 -7.86
C ILE A 83 -4.03 6.26 -7.40
N ALA A 84 -3.36 7.27 -6.85
CA ALA A 84 -3.98 8.53 -6.45
C ALA A 84 -4.57 9.28 -7.65
N SER A 85 -3.90 9.28 -8.81
CA SER A 85 -4.37 9.94 -10.03
C SER A 85 -5.70 9.40 -10.55
N VAL A 86 -6.11 8.22 -10.11
CA VAL A 86 -7.36 7.54 -10.50
C VAL A 86 -8.22 7.15 -9.29
N ALA A 87 -8.01 7.82 -8.14
CA ALA A 87 -8.66 7.47 -6.88
C ALA A 87 -10.20 7.46 -6.98
N ASP A 88 -10.81 8.45 -7.63
CA ASP A 88 -12.25 8.54 -7.82
C ASP A 88 -12.80 7.34 -8.61
N HIS A 89 -12.11 6.94 -9.67
CA HIS A 89 -12.50 5.79 -10.48
C HIS A 89 -12.35 4.47 -9.70
N LEU A 90 -11.27 4.30 -8.92
CA LEU A 90 -11.09 3.14 -8.05
C LEU A 90 -12.23 3.04 -7.03
N VAL A 91 -12.59 4.16 -6.41
CA VAL A 91 -13.69 4.21 -5.46
C VAL A 91 -15.02 3.94 -6.14
N ALA A 92 -15.28 4.50 -7.32
CA ALA A 92 -16.49 4.22 -8.10
C ALA A 92 -16.65 2.73 -8.40
N MET A 93 -15.57 2.07 -8.80
CA MET A 93 -15.57 0.61 -9.03
C MET A 93 -15.91 -0.18 -7.75
N ALA A 94 -15.46 0.30 -6.57
CA ALA A 94 -15.82 -0.33 -5.31
C ALA A 94 -17.33 -0.27 -5.01
N TRP A 95 -18.04 0.69 -5.57
CA TRP A 95 -19.48 0.90 -5.37
C TRP A 95 -20.34 0.43 -6.54
N ASP A 96 -19.72 -0.10 -7.62
CA ASP A 96 -20.39 -0.43 -8.88
C ASP A 96 -21.11 0.80 -9.47
N GLU A 97 -20.43 1.95 -9.43
CA GLU A 97 -20.91 3.27 -9.86
C GLU A 97 -19.93 3.87 -10.89
N GLN A 98 -20.28 5.01 -11.47
CA GLN A 98 -19.41 5.80 -12.33
C GLN A 98 -19.08 7.14 -11.64
N ALA A 99 -17.78 7.45 -11.51
CA ALA A 99 -17.32 8.65 -10.82
C ALA A 99 -17.84 9.95 -11.45
N ASP A 100 -17.94 9.99 -12.78
CA ASP A 100 -18.41 11.15 -13.53
C ASP A 100 -19.89 11.55 -13.23
N GLY A 101 -20.64 10.64 -12.62
CA GLY A 101 -22.04 10.87 -12.23
C GLY A 101 -22.21 11.46 -10.83
N TRP A 102 -21.13 11.62 -10.05
CA TRP A 102 -21.23 12.07 -8.66
C TRP A 102 -21.32 13.59 -8.54
N ASP A 103 -22.20 14.05 -7.64
CA ASP A 103 -22.07 15.40 -7.10
C ASP A 103 -20.95 15.46 -6.04
N GLN A 104 -20.56 16.66 -5.63
CA GLN A 104 -19.47 16.89 -4.68
C GLN A 104 -19.70 16.17 -3.34
N GLN A 105 -20.94 16.13 -2.86
CA GLN A 105 -21.28 15.49 -1.58
C GLN A 105 -21.18 13.97 -1.68
N GLN A 106 -21.66 13.39 -2.79
CA GLN A 106 -21.55 11.95 -3.07
C GLN A 106 -20.09 11.55 -3.18
N GLN A 107 -19.27 12.30 -3.94
CA GLN A 107 -17.85 12.06 -4.08
C GLN A 107 -17.15 12.02 -2.71
N GLN A 108 -17.32 13.07 -1.90
CA GLN A 108 -16.72 13.12 -0.56
C GLN A 108 -17.16 11.95 0.32
N GLN A 109 -18.43 11.59 0.28
CA GLN A 109 -18.96 10.47 1.05
C GLN A 109 -18.35 9.14 0.59
N ARG A 110 -18.34 8.87 -0.73
CA ARG A 110 -17.78 7.63 -1.28
C ARG A 110 -16.31 7.48 -0.95
N LEU A 111 -15.51 8.53 -1.15
CA LEU A 111 -14.10 8.57 -0.81
C LEU A 111 -13.85 8.26 0.68
N ALA A 112 -14.59 8.92 1.57
CA ALA A 112 -14.41 8.73 3.03
C ALA A 112 -14.82 7.32 3.51
N MET A 113 -15.69 6.62 2.77
CA MET A 113 -16.23 5.31 3.15
C MET A 113 -15.55 4.14 2.42
N THR A 114 -14.52 4.40 1.62
CA THR A 114 -13.83 3.38 0.83
C THR A 114 -12.36 3.27 1.22
N ALA A 115 -11.88 2.04 1.36
CA ALA A 115 -10.45 1.72 1.45
C ALA A 115 -9.90 1.34 0.08
N VAL A 116 -8.81 1.97 -0.35
CA VAL A 116 -8.02 1.57 -1.51
C VAL A 116 -6.76 0.86 -1.02
N ILE A 117 -6.66 -0.44 -1.29
CA ILE A 117 -5.53 -1.27 -0.87
C ILE A 117 -4.51 -1.29 -1.99
N ASN A 118 -3.36 -0.66 -1.75
CA ASN A 118 -2.23 -0.59 -2.67
C ASN A 118 -1.33 -1.82 -2.50
N VAL A 119 -1.30 -2.66 -3.51
CA VAL A 119 -0.42 -3.84 -3.61
C VAL A 119 0.54 -3.64 -4.77
N GLN A 120 1.84 -3.63 -4.49
CA GLN A 120 2.85 -3.43 -5.55
C GLN A 120 2.85 -4.59 -6.55
N GLY A 121 2.90 -4.27 -7.85
CA GLY A 121 2.88 -5.26 -8.95
C GLY A 121 4.10 -6.19 -9.01
N ASP A 122 5.04 -6.06 -8.07
CA ASP A 122 6.25 -6.88 -7.95
C ASP A 122 6.31 -7.74 -6.67
N GLN A 123 5.15 -8.04 -6.07
CA GLN A 123 5.00 -8.91 -4.90
C GLN A 123 4.33 -10.26 -5.25
N PRO A 124 4.95 -11.13 -6.04
CA PRO A 124 4.32 -12.35 -6.58
C PRO A 124 4.01 -13.41 -5.52
N PHE A 125 4.60 -13.31 -4.32
CA PHE A 125 4.40 -14.22 -3.19
C PHE A 125 3.54 -13.61 -2.09
N LEU A 126 2.78 -12.56 -2.43
CA LEU A 126 1.80 -11.97 -1.52
C LEU A 126 0.87 -13.04 -0.96
N ASP A 127 0.64 -12.99 0.35
CA ASP A 127 -0.42 -13.76 0.98
C ASP A 127 -1.76 -13.00 0.88
N SER A 128 -2.75 -13.63 0.24
CA SER A 128 -4.10 -13.06 0.09
C SER A 128 -4.79 -12.79 1.43
N ASP A 129 -4.43 -13.55 2.48
CA ASP A 129 -4.99 -13.36 3.82
C ASP A 129 -4.56 -12.02 4.42
N VAL A 130 -3.38 -11.50 4.07
CA VAL A 130 -2.94 -10.16 4.48
C VAL A 130 -3.84 -9.07 3.88
N VAL A 131 -4.25 -9.20 2.62
CA VAL A 131 -5.20 -8.28 1.96
C VAL A 131 -6.58 -8.38 2.61
N THR A 132 -7.05 -9.59 2.89
CA THR A 132 -8.31 -9.86 3.59
C THR A 132 -8.30 -9.22 4.99
N GLN A 133 -7.22 -9.43 5.74
CA GLN A 133 -7.06 -8.85 7.07
C GLN A 133 -7.02 -7.32 7.01
N MET A 134 -6.32 -6.75 6.03
CA MET A 134 -6.25 -5.29 5.84
C MET A 134 -7.63 -4.68 5.62
N ALA A 135 -8.44 -5.25 4.71
CA ALA A 135 -9.80 -4.79 4.46
C ALA A 135 -10.67 -4.87 5.73
N THR A 136 -10.54 -5.96 6.49
CA THR A 136 -11.30 -6.21 7.72
C THR A 136 -10.90 -5.22 8.82
N GLU A 137 -9.60 -5.04 9.08
CA GLU A 137 -9.10 -4.15 10.13
C GLU A 137 -9.44 -2.68 9.82
N PHE A 138 -9.36 -2.27 8.55
CA PHE A 138 -9.72 -0.91 8.15
C PHE A 138 -11.20 -0.61 8.46
N GLY A 139 -12.09 -1.59 8.25
CA GLY A 139 -13.52 -1.45 8.57
C GLY A 139 -13.83 -1.42 10.08
N ARG A 140 -12.97 -2.05 10.91
CA ARG A 140 -13.16 -2.16 12.37
C ARG A 140 -12.68 -0.95 13.16
N LEU A 141 -11.66 -0.23 12.67
CA LEU A 141 -11.02 0.84 13.42
C LEU A 141 -11.94 2.07 13.56
N ASN A 142 -12.00 2.60 14.77
CA ASN A 142 -12.75 3.81 15.08
C ASN A 142 -11.96 4.69 16.07
N PRO A 143 -11.57 5.93 15.72
CA PRO A 143 -11.82 6.56 14.42
C PRO A 143 -11.12 5.84 13.26
N VAL A 144 -11.69 5.97 12.05
CA VAL A 144 -11.09 5.41 10.84
C VAL A 144 -9.76 6.11 10.57
N PRO A 145 -8.63 5.37 10.48
CA PRO A 145 -7.33 5.97 10.22
C PRO A 145 -7.24 6.49 8.78
N ALA A 146 -6.31 7.41 8.53
CA ALA A 146 -5.97 7.85 7.18
C ALA A 146 -5.40 6.70 6.34
N VAL A 147 -4.54 5.90 6.96
CA VAL A 147 -3.83 4.79 6.32
C VAL A 147 -3.69 3.63 7.31
N ILE A 148 -3.68 2.40 6.80
CA ILE A 148 -3.34 1.19 7.54
C ILE A 148 -2.22 0.45 6.81
N THR A 149 -1.32 -0.19 7.56
CA THR A 149 -0.23 -0.99 6.99
C THR A 149 0.08 -2.21 7.86
N PRO A 150 0.43 -3.37 7.28
CA PRO A 150 0.83 -4.53 8.06
C PRO A 150 2.27 -4.39 8.57
N VAL A 151 2.50 -4.94 9.75
CA VAL A 151 3.81 -5.04 10.39
C VAL A 151 4.05 -6.46 10.88
N TYR A 152 5.30 -6.87 10.98
CA TYR A 152 5.68 -8.17 11.48
C TYR A 152 6.85 -8.07 12.47
N ARG A 153 6.99 -9.07 13.34
CA ARG A 153 8.08 -9.09 14.30
C ARG A 153 9.39 -9.48 13.62
N LEU A 154 10.42 -8.63 13.75
CA LEU A 154 11.73 -8.89 13.17
C LEU A 154 12.50 -9.96 13.95
N ARG A 155 13.27 -10.76 13.22
CA ARG A 155 14.33 -11.61 13.78
C ARG A 155 15.59 -10.80 14.01
N ALA A 156 16.49 -11.29 14.87
CA ALA A 156 17.71 -10.58 15.26
C ALA A 156 18.56 -10.14 14.06
N GLU A 157 18.73 -11.01 13.07
CA GLU A 157 19.53 -10.76 11.87
C GLU A 157 18.96 -9.68 10.94
N GLN A 158 17.67 -9.35 11.07
CA GLN A 158 16.99 -8.37 10.24
C GLN A 158 17.09 -6.94 10.80
N ILE A 159 17.35 -6.79 12.10
CA ILE A 159 17.26 -5.50 12.81
C ILE A 159 18.19 -4.45 12.18
N HIS A 160 19.43 -4.83 11.90
CA HIS A 160 20.45 -3.93 11.36
C HIS A 160 20.54 -3.93 9.83
N ASN A 161 19.65 -4.70 9.13
CA ASN A 161 19.61 -4.71 7.68
C ASN A 161 18.88 -3.46 7.14
N PRO A 162 19.54 -2.55 6.40
CA PRO A 162 18.92 -1.31 5.90
C PRO A 162 17.88 -1.57 4.79
N ASN A 163 17.86 -2.77 4.20
CA ASN A 163 16.84 -3.14 3.22
C ASN A 163 15.51 -3.57 3.87
N VAL A 164 15.52 -3.86 5.15
CA VAL A 164 14.33 -4.10 5.96
C VAL A 164 13.92 -2.79 6.61
N VAL A 165 12.74 -2.29 6.32
CA VAL A 165 12.22 -1.06 6.93
C VAL A 165 11.72 -1.38 8.34
N LYS A 166 12.20 -0.64 9.33
CA LYS A 166 11.73 -0.73 10.71
C LYS A 166 10.67 0.32 10.99
N THR A 167 9.78 0.02 11.92
CA THR A 167 8.80 0.99 12.42
C THR A 167 8.73 0.98 13.94
N LEU A 168 8.47 2.14 14.52
CA LEU A 168 8.12 2.29 15.92
C LEU A 168 6.61 2.34 16.06
N LEU A 169 6.06 1.58 17.02
CA LEU A 169 4.64 1.57 17.31
C LEU A 169 4.36 2.29 18.63
N ALA A 170 3.29 3.08 18.63
CA ALA A 170 2.69 3.60 19.84
C ALA A 170 1.92 2.50 20.58
N GLN A 171 1.51 2.77 21.82
CA GLN A 171 0.73 1.81 22.62
C GLN A 171 -0.64 1.47 22.01
N ASP A 172 -1.20 2.39 21.22
CA ASP A 172 -2.46 2.23 20.51
C ASP A 172 -2.32 1.53 19.15
N GLY A 173 -1.09 1.08 18.80
CA GLY A 173 -0.81 0.37 17.57
C GLY A 173 -0.59 1.26 16.33
N ARG A 174 -0.62 2.59 16.46
CA ARG A 174 -0.26 3.47 15.33
C ARG A 174 1.25 3.53 15.14
N ALA A 175 1.68 3.66 13.90
CA ALA A 175 3.08 3.90 13.57
C ALA A 175 3.51 5.31 13.99
N LEU A 176 4.65 5.41 14.68
CA LEU A 176 5.25 6.69 15.07
C LEU A 176 6.27 7.16 14.04
N TYR A 177 7.05 6.24 13.48
CA TYR A 177 8.09 6.53 12.51
C TYR A 177 8.49 5.27 11.75
N PHE A 178 9.02 5.45 10.53
CA PHE A 178 9.63 4.39 9.72
C PHE A 178 11.06 4.77 9.39
N SER A 179 11.98 3.80 9.44
CA SER A 179 13.39 4.03 9.12
C SER A 179 14.08 2.79 8.58
N ARG A 180 15.09 3.04 7.74
CA ARG A 180 16.05 1.99 7.35
C ARG A 180 17.07 1.70 8.46
N SER A 181 17.27 2.64 9.39
CA SER A 181 18.09 2.43 10.59
C SER A 181 17.42 1.47 11.57
N ALA A 182 18.23 0.83 12.42
CA ALA A 182 17.72 0.06 13.55
C ALA A 182 17.10 0.99 14.59
N ILE A 183 15.78 0.93 14.77
CA ILE A 183 15.02 1.69 15.76
C ILE A 183 14.07 0.74 16.52
N PRO A 184 13.94 0.91 17.88
CA PRO A 184 14.61 1.89 18.74
C PRO A 184 16.09 1.56 18.98
N HIS A 185 16.89 2.57 19.38
CA HIS A 185 18.23 2.34 19.89
C HIS A 185 18.15 1.80 21.33
N VAL A 186 18.94 0.77 21.63
CA VAL A 186 19.06 0.24 22.99
C VAL A 186 20.38 0.75 23.59
N ARG A 187 20.25 1.68 24.54
CA ARG A 187 21.38 2.35 25.17
C ARG A 187 22.19 1.37 26.02
N ASP A 188 23.52 1.49 25.96
CA ASP A 188 24.48 0.74 26.79
C ASP A 188 24.44 -0.79 26.59
N VAL A 189 23.93 -1.28 25.44
CA VAL A 189 23.86 -2.69 25.05
C VAL A 189 24.53 -2.88 23.70
N ASP A 190 25.25 -4.00 23.54
CA ASP A 190 25.83 -4.39 22.26
C ASP A 190 24.71 -4.50 21.20
N PRO A 191 24.86 -3.92 20.00
CA PRO A 191 23.88 -4.00 18.94
C PRO A 191 23.41 -5.43 18.60
N LEU A 192 24.27 -6.43 18.76
CA LEU A 192 23.92 -7.83 18.53
C LEU A 192 22.90 -8.38 19.53
N ASP A 193 22.80 -7.78 20.71
CA ASP A 193 21.90 -8.18 21.79
C ASP A 193 20.61 -7.35 21.88
N TRP A 194 20.41 -6.35 21.03
CA TRP A 194 19.24 -5.46 21.06
C TRP A 194 17.91 -6.21 20.99
N HIS A 195 17.85 -7.31 20.24
CA HIS A 195 16.66 -8.17 20.12
C HIS A 195 16.17 -8.77 21.45
N ARG A 196 17.02 -8.80 22.48
CA ARG A 196 16.69 -9.30 23.83
C ARG A 196 16.07 -8.23 24.72
N HIS A 197 16.22 -6.95 24.36
CA HIS A 197 15.82 -5.80 25.18
C HIS A 197 14.64 -5.03 24.61
N ALA A 198 14.38 -5.12 23.30
CA ALA A 198 13.28 -4.43 22.64
C ALA A 198 12.66 -5.30 21.56
N THR A 199 11.36 -5.10 21.32
CA THR A 199 10.68 -5.66 20.15
C THR A 199 10.91 -4.76 18.96
N TYR A 200 11.39 -5.36 17.86
CA TYR A 200 11.58 -4.69 16.58
C TYR A 200 10.50 -5.09 15.60
N TRP A 201 9.89 -4.08 14.98
CA TRP A 201 8.82 -4.27 14.01
C TRP A 201 9.33 -3.98 12.60
N GLY A 202 9.12 -4.93 11.70
CA GLY A 202 9.34 -4.77 10.27
C GLY A 202 8.07 -4.29 9.60
N HIS A 203 8.22 -3.46 8.59
CA HIS A 203 7.13 -2.93 7.79
C HIS A 203 6.95 -3.75 6.51
N VAL A 204 5.71 -4.15 6.21
CA VAL A 204 5.34 -4.71 4.91
C VAL A 204 4.94 -3.57 3.99
N GLY A 205 5.58 -3.46 2.82
CA GLY A 205 5.36 -2.38 1.86
C GLY A 205 4.00 -2.46 1.15
N MET A 206 2.93 -2.53 1.91
CA MET A 206 1.54 -2.56 1.46
C MET A 206 0.73 -1.57 2.29
N TYR A 207 -0.20 -0.86 1.66
CA TYR A 207 -0.98 0.19 2.32
C TYR A 207 -2.46 0.08 1.98
N GLY A 208 -3.32 0.24 2.97
CA GLY A 208 -4.71 0.59 2.77
C GLY A 208 -4.90 2.08 3.01
N PHE A 209 -5.31 2.83 2.00
CA PHE A 209 -5.61 4.25 2.10
C PHE A 209 -7.11 4.46 2.25
N ARG A 210 -7.53 5.37 3.12
CA ARG A 210 -8.89 5.92 3.00
C ARG A 210 -8.96 6.75 1.71
N GLY A 211 -10.02 6.58 0.93
CA GLY A 211 -10.11 7.13 -0.42
C GLY A 211 -9.89 8.64 -0.49
N ASP A 212 -10.39 9.41 0.48
CA ASP A 212 -10.21 10.88 0.56
C ASP A 212 -8.73 11.27 0.80
N VAL A 213 -8.00 10.47 1.59
CA VAL A 213 -6.56 10.68 1.82
C VAL A 213 -5.77 10.38 0.56
N LEU A 214 -6.14 9.32 -0.15
CA LEU A 214 -5.50 8.97 -1.42
C LEU A 214 -5.78 10.03 -2.51
N ALA A 215 -7.02 10.48 -2.64
CA ALA A 215 -7.39 11.53 -3.60
C ALA A 215 -6.63 12.85 -3.34
N GLY A 216 -6.33 13.17 -2.08
CA GLY A 216 -5.52 14.33 -1.68
C GLY A 216 -4.01 14.13 -1.78
N TRP A 217 -3.51 13.01 -2.34
CA TRP A 217 -2.07 12.71 -2.39
C TRP A 217 -1.23 13.80 -3.06
N ALA A 218 -1.73 14.38 -4.15
CA ALA A 218 -1.02 15.42 -4.90
C ALA A 218 -0.88 16.74 -4.13
N ASP A 219 -1.74 16.98 -3.14
CA ASP A 219 -1.76 18.18 -2.31
C ASP A 219 -0.84 18.05 -1.07
N LEU A 220 -0.27 16.85 -0.83
CA LEU A 220 0.66 16.65 0.26
C LEU A 220 1.94 17.48 0.05
N PRO A 221 2.44 18.14 1.11
CA PRO A 221 3.66 18.93 1.01
C PRO A 221 4.87 18.05 0.70
N PRO A 222 5.95 18.63 0.14
CA PRO A 222 7.23 17.93 0.00
C PRO A 222 7.69 17.36 1.35
N SER A 223 8.28 16.17 1.33
CA SER A 223 8.69 15.44 2.54
C SER A 223 10.21 15.22 2.55
N PRO A 224 10.97 16.03 3.30
CA PRO A 224 12.41 15.83 3.46
C PRO A 224 12.79 14.45 4.01
N LEU A 225 11.96 13.88 4.89
CA LEU A 225 12.20 12.54 5.44
C LEU A 225 12.01 11.45 4.40
N GLU A 226 10.99 11.57 3.54
CA GLU A 226 10.81 10.66 2.40
C GLU A 226 12.03 10.68 1.48
N ASP A 227 12.54 11.88 1.17
CA ASP A 227 13.69 12.04 0.29
C ASP A 227 14.98 11.40 0.85
N VAL A 228 15.20 11.51 2.15
CA VAL A 228 16.39 10.96 2.82
C VAL A 228 16.29 9.45 3.00
N GLU A 229 15.17 8.95 3.52
CA GLU A 229 14.96 7.53 3.82
C GLU A 229 14.52 6.73 2.57
N ARG A 230 14.02 7.40 1.53
CA ARG A 230 13.37 6.77 0.35
C ARG A 230 12.18 5.91 0.77
N LEU A 231 11.31 6.48 1.60
CA LEU A 231 10.13 5.84 2.19
C LEU A 231 8.91 6.74 2.02
N GLU A 232 8.04 6.44 1.06
CA GLU A 232 6.85 7.26 0.69
C GLU A 232 5.92 7.56 1.87
N GLN A 233 5.76 6.61 2.79
CA GLN A 233 4.85 6.76 3.93
C GLN A 233 5.28 7.85 4.92
N LEU A 234 6.52 8.31 4.88
CA LEU A 234 6.99 9.42 5.72
C LEU A 234 6.33 10.74 5.33
N ARG A 235 5.97 10.94 4.05
CA ARG A 235 5.20 12.09 3.59
C ARG A 235 3.87 12.22 4.35
N LEU A 236 3.19 11.10 4.58
CA LEU A 236 1.93 11.08 5.32
C LEU A 236 2.13 11.49 6.78
N ILE A 237 3.18 10.96 7.43
CA ILE A 237 3.49 11.29 8.82
C ILE A 237 3.87 12.76 8.94
N GLU A 238 4.71 13.31 8.06
CA GLU A 238 5.08 14.73 8.05
C GLU A 238 3.87 15.64 7.79
N ALA A 239 2.90 15.20 7.00
CA ALA A 239 1.64 15.89 6.77
C ALA A 239 0.62 15.75 7.95
N GLY A 240 0.98 15.03 9.02
CA GLY A 240 0.14 14.86 10.20
C GLY A 240 -0.91 13.75 10.11
N HIS A 241 -0.85 12.91 9.08
CA HIS A 241 -1.74 11.75 8.98
C HIS A 241 -1.32 10.62 9.92
N THR A 242 -2.30 9.94 10.48
CA THR A 242 -2.08 8.74 11.28
C THR A 242 -2.02 7.49 10.40
N ILE A 243 -1.03 6.65 10.64
CA ILE A 243 -0.91 5.31 10.03
C ILE A 243 -1.17 4.28 11.13
N ALA A 244 -2.29 3.57 11.04
CA ALA A 244 -2.58 2.44 11.91
C ALA A 244 -1.81 1.21 11.44
N THR A 245 -1.53 0.28 12.34
CA THR A 245 -0.89 -0.99 12.00
C THR A 245 -1.67 -2.19 12.50
N PHE A 246 -1.47 -3.32 11.85
CA PHE A 246 -1.89 -4.63 12.33
C PHE A 246 -0.76 -5.63 12.12
N THR A 247 -0.72 -6.65 12.96
CA THR A 247 0.38 -7.62 12.93
C THR A 247 0.05 -8.78 12.01
N VAL A 248 1.03 -9.16 11.18
CA VAL A 248 1.03 -10.39 10.37
C VAL A 248 2.17 -11.31 10.81
N GLU A 249 2.06 -12.63 10.51
CA GLU A 249 3.08 -13.63 10.82
C GLU A 249 4.22 -13.69 9.79
#